data_fd8c1e696432f72fa5ccf832d5e67154
#
_entry.id   fd8c1e696432f72fa5ccf832d5e67154
#
_cell.length_a   1.000
_cell.length_b   1.000
_cell.length_c   1.000
_cell.angle_alpha   90.00
_cell.angle_beta   90.00
_cell.angle_gamma   90.00
#
_symmetry.space_group_name_H-M   'P 1'
#
loop_
_entity.id
_entity.type
_entity.pdbx_description
1 polymer ?
#
loop_
_entity_poly.entity_id
_entity_poly.type
_entity_poly.pdbx_seq_one_letter_code
_entity_poly.pdbx_strand_id
1 'polypeptide(L)'
;MSLTAEQALRAYAAMMNTLDVSELEPLLADDFHYASQWVFAEIESKSAFLDYIVPKLDAIRKSGASVWAEMGWLDREFPGPCVVMAQGDKDNLITVVLAKVECGKIKRLDLCGAPSPNSAGRIGEYPGNNDLECLKGEQP
;
A
#
# COMPACT_ATOMS: atom_id res chain seq x y z
N MET A 1 2.34 -22.44 3.25
CA MET A 1 1.41 -21.31 3.32
C MET A 1 1.80 -20.28 2.30
N SER A 2 0.87 -19.98 1.46
CA SER A 2 1.14 -19.01 0.39
C SER A 2 0.74 -17.63 0.81
N LEU A 3 1.54 -16.64 0.40
CA LEU A 3 1.19 -15.26 0.58
C LEU A 3 0.01 -14.92 -0.34
N THR A 4 -1.01 -14.25 0.18
CA THR A 4 -2.14 -13.82 -0.64
C THR A 4 -1.98 -12.35 -1.04
N ALA A 5 -2.75 -11.95 -2.06
CA ALA A 5 -2.72 -10.55 -2.48
C ALA A 5 -3.18 -9.65 -1.33
N GLU A 6 -4.15 -10.09 -0.56
CA GLU A 6 -4.61 -9.29 0.58
C GLU A 6 -3.50 -9.10 1.61
N GLN A 7 -2.76 -10.17 1.91
CA GLN A 7 -1.65 -10.09 2.86
C GLN A 7 -0.56 -9.15 2.34
N ALA A 8 -0.29 -9.23 1.03
CA ALA A 8 0.69 -8.36 0.41
C ALA A 8 0.26 -6.89 0.53
N LEU A 9 -1.01 -6.63 0.28
CA LEU A 9 -1.54 -5.27 0.37
C LEU A 9 -1.54 -4.76 1.81
N ARG A 10 -1.83 -5.64 2.78
CA ARG A 10 -1.77 -5.24 4.18
C ARG A 10 -0.35 -4.85 4.58
N ALA A 11 0.65 -5.58 4.10
CA ALA A 11 2.05 -5.24 4.39
C ALA A 11 2.43 -3.91 3.75
N TYR A 12 1.98 -3.68 2.53
CA TYR A 12 2.22 -2.41 1.86
C TYR A 12 1.55 -1.26 2.63
N ALA A 13 0.30 -1.45 3.03
CA ALA A 13 -0.42 -0.43 3.76
C ALA A 13 0.25 -0.14 5.11
N ALA A 14 0.70 -1.18 5.80
CA ALA A 14 1.42 -0.98 7.06
C ALA A 14 2.68 -0.15 6.85
N MET A 15 3.41 -0.40 5.75
CA MET A 15 4.58 0.39 5.42
C MET A 15 4.22 1.87 5.28
N MET A 16 3.15 2.16 4.56
CA MET A 16 2.76 3.55 4.34
C MET A 16 2.22 4.21 5.60
N ASN A 17 1.49 3.45 6.41
CA ASN A 17 0.91 4.01 7.64
C ASN A 17 1.93 4.23 8.74
N THR A 18 2.97 3.41 8.78
CA THR A 18 4.01 3.51 9.80
C THR A 18 5.29 4.16 9.27
N LEU A 19 5.40 4.32 7.95
CA LEU A 19 6.58 4.84 7.27
C LEU A 19 7.81 3.97 7.55
N ASP A 20 7.60 2.64 7.54
CA ASP A 20 8.63 1.66 7.84
C ASP A 20 8.46 0.48 6.88
N VAL A 21 9.52 0.16 6.14
CA VAL A 21 9.48 -0.86 5.10
C VAL A 21 9.70 -2.27 5.65
N SER A 22 9.97 -2.41 6.93
CA SER A 22 10.41 -3.68 7.52
C SER A 22 9.48 -4.86 7.28
N GLU A 23 8.17 -4.64 7.30
CA GLU A 23 7.23 -5.74 7.08
C GLU A 23 7.12 -6.13 5.62
N LEU A 24 7.29 -5.19 4.73
CA LEU A 24 7.12 -5.43 3.31
C LEU A 24 8.37 -6.04 2.69
N GLU A 25 9.52 -5.57 3.11
CA GLU A 25 10.79 -5.95 2.50
C GLU A 25 10.98 -7.44 2.31
N PRO A 26 10.80 -8.29 3.33
CA PRO A 26 11.05 -9.72 3.17
C PRO A 26 10.04 -10.43 2.25
N LEU A 27 8.94 -9.77 1.92
CA LEU A 27 7.91 -10.36 1.08
C LEU A 27 8.14 -10.09 -0.40
N LEU A 28 9.06 -9.20 -0.75
CA LEU A 28 9.28 -8.79 -2.13
C LEU A 28 10.13 -9.81 -2.89
N ALA A 29 9.71 -10.14 -4.11
CA ALA A 29 10.51 -10.96 -5.00
C ALA A 29 11.72 -10.15 -5.47
N ASP A 30 12.83 -10.85 -5.77
CA ASP A 30 14.03 -10.14 -6.25
C ASP A 30 13.76 -9.35 -7.52
N ASP A 31 12.92 -9.89 -8.40
CA ASP A 31 12.53 -9.23 -9.64
C ASP A 31 11.19 -8.50 -9.49
N PHE A 32 10.91 -8.01 -8.33
CA PHE A 32 9.70 -7.26 -8.01
C PHE A 32 9.56 -6.05 -8.92
N HIS A 33 8.34 -5.80 -9.38
CA HIS A 33 8.00 -4.62 -10.19
C HIS A 33 7.10 -3.68 -9.43
N TYR A 34 7.38 -2.41 -9.53
CA TYR A 34 6.58 -1.37 -8.89
C TYR A 34 6.24 -0.34 -9.96
N ALA A 35 4.96 -0.22 -10.27
CA ALA A 35 4.49 0.66 -11.33
C ALA A 35 3.49 1.67 -10.79
N SER A 36 3.55 2.88 -11.32
CA SER A 36 2.61 3.93 -10.96
C SER A 36 2.12 4.58 -12.24
N GLN A 37 0.83 4.84 -12.30
CA GLN A 37 0.26 5.49 -13.48
C GLN A 37 0.71 6.94 -13.61
N TRP A 38 1.35 7.47 -12.57
CA TRP A 38 1.84 8.85 -12.60
C TRP A 38 3.29 8.98 -13.05
N VAL A 39 4.00 7.88 -13.22
CA VAL A 39 5.38 7.90 -13.72
C VAL A 39 5.51 6.90 -14.85
N PHE A 40 6.35 7.25 -15.83
CA PHE A 40 6.51 6.42 -17.01
C PHE A 40 7.41 5.22 -16.78
N ALA A 41 8.42 5.38 -15.95
CA ALA A 41 9.39 4.33 -15.74
C ALA A 41 8.95 3.42 -14.60
N GLU A 42 8.96 2.12 -14.88
CA GLU A 42 8.63 1.11 -13.89
C GLU A 42 9.89 0.71 -13.14
N ILE A 43 9.78 0.49 -11.84
CA ILE A 43 10.89 -0.01 -11.04
C ILE A 43 10.88 -1.53 -11.19
N GLU A 44 11.99 -2.12 -11.58
CA GLU A 44 12.02 -3.52 -12.02
C GLU A 44 12.84 -4.46 -11.15
N SER A 45 13.14 -4.06 -9.92
CA SER A 45 13.79 -4.96 -8.99
C SER A 45 13.51 -4.55 -7.56
N LYS A 46 13.63 -5.51 -6.65
CA LYS A 46 13.50 -5.26 -5.22
C LYS A 46 14.53 -4.22 -4.76
N SER A 47 15.78 -4.39 -5.20
CA SER A 47 16.85 -3.48 -4.82
C SER A 47 16.55 -2.05 -5.23
N ALA A 48 16.11 -1.86 -6.48
CA ALA A 48 15.79 -0.53 -6.97
C ALA A 48 14.60 0.06 -6.22
N PHE A 49 13.62 -0.78 -5.88
CA PHE A 49 12.48 -0.31 -5.13
C PHE A 49 12.89 0.18 -3.74
N LEU A 50 13.75 -0.57 -3.06
CA LEU A 50 14.20 -0.17 -1.72
C LEU A 50 14.98 1.14 -1.78
N ASP A 51 15.81 1.31 -2.82
CA ASP A 51 16.55 2.55 -3.01
C ASP A 51 15.62 3.74 -3.24
N TYR A 52 14.45 3.48 -3.77
CA TYR A 52 13.44 4.52 -4.02
C TYR A 52 12.58 4.78 -2.78
N ILE A 53 12.08 3.71 -2.14
CA ILE A 53 11.04 3.86 -1.12
C ILE A 53 11.60 4.33 0.24
N VAL A 54 12.78 3.85 0.61
CA VAL A 54 13.31 4.20 1.93
C VAL A 54 13.54 5.70 2.08
N PRO A 55 14.19 6.38 1.12
CA PRO A 55 14.29 7.83 1.22
C PRO A 55 12.96 8.54 1.15
N LYS A 56 12.00 7.97 0.39
CA LYS A 56 10.69 8.57 0.27
C LYS A 56 9.93 8.55 1.60
N LEU A 57 9.98 7.41 2.30
CA LEU A 57 9.33 7.30 3.61
C LEU A 57 9.96 8.27 4.60
N ASP A 58 11.27 8.40 4.55
CA ASP A 58 11.98 9.34 5.41
C ASP A 58 11.58 10.79 5.11
N ALA A 59 11.46 11.11 3.83
CA ALA A 59 11.04 12.45 3.42
C ALA A 59 9.63 12.77 3.90
N ILE A 60 8.73 11.80 3.82
CA ILE A 60 7.37 11.99 4.31
C ILE A 60 7.39 12.25 5.82
N ARG A 61 8.18 11.47 6.54
CA ARG A 61 8.29 11.65 8.00
C ARG A 61 8.80 13.05 8.34
N LYS A 62 9.84 13.49 7.64
CA LYS A 62 10.44 14.79 7.92
C LYS A 62 9.56 15.96 7.54
N SER A 63 8.74 15.78 6.51
CA SER A 63 7.86 16.86 6.06
C SER A 63 6.64 17.01 6.94
N GLY A 64 6.32 16.00 7.75
CA GLY A 64 5.12 16.02 8.57
C GLY A 64 3.86 15.76 7.77
N ALA A 65 4.00 15.32 6.51
CA ALA A 65 2.84 15.02 5.69
C ALA A 65 2.09 13.82 6.24
N SER A 66 0.78 13.83 6.09
CA SER A 66 -0.08 12.73 6.54
C SER A 66 -0.47 11.87 5.35
N VAL A 67 -0.27 10.57 5.50
CA VAL A 67 -0.64 9.59 4.49
C VAL A 67 -1.39 8.47 5.19
N TRP A 68 -2.49 8.03 4.58
CA TRP A 68 -3.27 6.91 5.10
C TRP A 68 -3.42 5.87 4.01
N ALA A 69 -3.22 4.61 4.38
CA ALA A 69 -3.41 3.48 3.49
C ALA A 69 -4.47 2.59 4.11
N GLU A 70 -5.62 2.54 3.48
CA GLU A 70 -6.79 1.84 3.98
C GLU A 70 -7.08 0.63 3.11
N MET A 71 -7.44 -0.50 3.74
CA MET A 71 -7.85 -1.67 2.98
C MET A 71 -9.19 -1.39 2.32
N GLY A 72 -9.34 -1.92 1.11
CA GLY A 72 -10.57 -1.75 0.36
C GLY A 72 -10.83 -2.93 -0.55
N TRP A 73 -11.90 -2.84 -1.32
CA TRP A 73 -12.33 -3.90 -2.24
C TRP A 73 -12.87 -3.29 -3.51
N LEU A 74 -12.46 -3.86 -4.65
CA LEU A 74 -12.96 -3.44 -5.95
C LEU A 74 -13.96 -4.48 -6.44
N ASP A 75 -15.08 -4.02 -7.02
CA ASP A 75 -16.15 -4.89 -7.49
C ASP A 75 -16.12 -5.12 -8.99
N ARG A 76 -15.45 -4.24 -9.71
CA ARG A 76 -15.49 -4.28 -11.17
C ARG A 76 -14.10 -4.54 -11.73
N GLU A 77 -13.95 -4.49 -12.98
CA GLU A 77 -12.70 -4.63 -13.78
C GLU A 77 -11.58 -5.45 -13.14
N PHE A 78 -11.18 -5.11 -11.94
CA PHE A 78 -10.14 -5.84 -11.21
C PHE A 78 -10.70 -6.21 -9.84
N PRO A 79 -11.67 -7.16 -9.81
CA PRO A 79 -12.33 -7.48 -8.52
C PRO A 79 -11.34 -8.07 -7.54
N GLY A 80 -11.47 -7.67 -6.29
CA GLY A 80 -10.62 -8.18 -5.24
C GLY A 80 -10.14 -7.11 -4.29
N PRO A 81 -9.20 -7.48 -3.40
CA PRO A 81 -8.70 -6.55 -2.41
C PRO A 81 -7.82 -5.48 -3.04
N CYS A 82 -7.80 -4.33 -2.42
CA CYS A 82 -6.94 -3.24 -2.82
C CYS A 82 -6.56 -2.42 -1.59
N VAL A 83 -5.64 -1.48 -1.78
CA VAL A 83 -5.37 -0.46 -0.80
C VAL A 83 -5.82 0.85 -1.41
N VAL A 84 -6.47 1.68 -0.61
CA VAL A 84 -6.87 3.02 -1.01
C VAL A 84 -5.99 3.99 -0.25
N MET A 85 -5.28 4.84 -0.99
CA MET A 85 -4.36 5.80 -0.38
C MET A 85 -4.98 7.17 -0.30
N ALA A 86 -4.81 7.83 0.84
CA ALA A 86 -5.24 9.21 1.03
C ALA A 86 -4.05 10.05 1.48
N GLN A 87 -4.10 11.32 1.18
CA GLN A 87 -3.01 12.22 1.54
C GLN A 87 -3.59 13.51 2.10
N GLY A 88 -3.03 13.96 3.22
CA GLY A 88 -3.46 15.19 3.88
C GLY A 88 -4.68 15.00 4.74
N ASP A 89 -5.69 14.33 4.22
CA ASP A 89 -6.95 14.04 4.89
C ASP A 89 -7.33 12.62 4.58
N LYS A 90 -7.92 11.91 5.54
CA LYS A 90 -8.29 10.49 5.37
C LYS A 90 -9.23 10.25 4.20
N ASP A 91 -10.02 11.25 3.86
CA ASP A 91 -11.00 11.09 2.79
C ASP A 91 -10.54 11.68 1.48
N ASN A 92 -9.33 12.23 1.44
CA ASN A 92 -8.77 12.74 0.21
C ASN A 92 -8.04 11.61 -0.52
N LEU A 93 -8.81 10.77 -1.20
CA LEU A 93 -8.30 9.57 -1.85
C LEU A 93 -7.58 9.91 -3.13
N ILE A 94 -6.38 9.39 -3.29
CA ILE A 94 -5.55 9.71 -4.45
C ILE A 94 -5.17 8.52 -5.30
N THR A 95 -5.14 7.30 -4.72
CA THR A 95 -4.55 6.16 -5.41
C THR A 95 -5.22 4.87 -4.97
N VAL A 96 -5.32 3.93 -5.91
CA VAL A 96 -5.64 2.54 -5.61
C VAL A 96 -4.38 1.73 -5.84
N VAL A 97 -4.07 0.80 -4.93
CA VAL A 97 -2.91 -0.06 -5.05
C VAL A 97 -3.37 -1.50 -5.21
N LEU A 98 -2.85 -2.17 -6.22
CA LEU A 98 -3.15 -3.56 -6.51
C LEU A 98 -1.87 -4.38 -6.40
N ALA A 99 -1.99 -5.65 -6.02
CA ALA A 99 -0.84 -6.51 -5.82
C ALA A 99 -0.98 -7.80 -6.60
N LYS A 100 0.16 -8.30 -7.09
CA LYS A 100 0.25 -9.61 -7.71
C LYS A 100 1.29 -10.42 -6.95
N VAL A 101 0.92 -11.63 -6.59
CA VAL A 101 1.76 -12.52 -5.79
C VAL A 101 2.05 -13.78 -6.58
N GLU A 102 3.30 -14.23 -6.55
CA GLU A 102 3.72 -15.49 -7.18
C GLU A 102 4.76 -16.17 -6.30
N CYS A 103 4.65 -17.47 -6.16
CA CYS A 103 5.64 -18.27 -5.43
C CYS A 103 5.91 -17.76 -4.02
N GLY A 104 4.87 -17.28 -3.36
CA GLY A 104 4.98 -16.81 -1.97
C GLY A 104 5.63 -15.45 -1.81
N LYS A 105 5.83 -14.72 -2.90
CA LYS A 105 6.44 -13.40 -2.86
C LYS A 105 5.58 -12.39 -3.62
N ILE A 106 5.75 -11.13 -3.28
CA ILE A 106 5.07 -10.07 -4.02
C ILE A 106 5.83 -9.82 -5.31
N LYS A 107 5.17 -10.09 -6.41
CA LYS A 107 5.76 -9.95 -7.73
C LYS A 107 5.61 -8.55 -8.27
N ARG A 108 4.49 -7.90 -7.94
CA ARG A 108 4.18 -6.60 -8.53
C ARG A 108 3.21 -5.82 -7.66
N LEU A 109 3.41 -4.52 -7.61
CA LEU A 109 2.47 -3.57 -7.03
C LEU A 109 2.20 -2.50 -8.08
N ASP A 110 0.91 -2.19 -8.27
CA ASP A 110 0.48 -1.16 -9.22
C ASP A 110 -0.27 -0.07 -8.48
N LEU A 111 0.16 1.16 -8.67
CA LEU A 111 -0.49 2.33 -8.12
C LEU A 111 -1.31 2.98 -9.22
N CYS A 112 -2.61 3.06 -9.03
CA CYS A 112 -3.54 3.42 -10.08
C CYS A 112 -4.42 4.60 -9.73
N GLY A 113 -4.62 5.49 -10.69
CA GLY A 113 -5.67 6.49 -10.61
C GLY A 113 -6.95 6.00 -11.26
N ALA A 114 -6.82 4.98 -12.15
CA ALA A 114 -7.94 4.32 -12.78
C ALA A 114 -7.72 2.81 -12.64
N PRO A 115 -8.63 2.08 -11.95
CA PRO A 115 -9.91 2.56 -11.44
C PRO A 115 -9.75 3.64 -10.38
N SER A 116 -10.76 4.50 -10.28
CA SER A 116 -10.73 5.58 -9.32
C SER A 116 -10.75 5.06 -7.89
N PRO A 117 -9.93 5.62 -7.00
CA PRO A 117 -9.99 5.20 -5.59
C PRO A 117 -11.36 5.46 -4.97
N ASN A 118 -12.12 6.42 -5.50
CA ASN A 118 -13.46 6.69 -4.99
C ASN A 118 -14.47 5.59 -5.36
N SER A 119 -14.11 4.70 -6.28
CA SER A 119 -14.99 3.60 -6.67
C SER A 119 -14.77 2.36 -5.80
N ALA A 120 -13.74 2.36 -4.97
CA ALA A 120 -13.45 1.20 -4.11
C ALA A 120 -14.36 1.22 -2.88
N GLY A 121 -14.72 0.03 -2.42
CA GLY A 121 -15.40 -0.11 -1.14
C GLY A 121 -14.37 0.00 -0.03
N ARG A 122 -14.52 0.98 0.84
CA ARG A 122 -13.57 1.21 1.93
C ARG A 122 -13.95 0.33 3.11
N ILE A 123 -12.96 -0.35 3.69
CA ILE A 123 -13.20 -1.28 4.79
C ILE A 123 -12.99 -0.63 6.15
N GLY A 124 -12.24 0.45 6.20
CA GLY A 124 -11.98 1.14 7.45
C GLY A 124 -10.81 0.56 8.24
N GLU A 125 -10.00 -0.27 7.61
CA GLU A 125 -8.81 -0.85 8.24
C GLU A 125 -7.56 -0.16 7.71
N TYR A 126 -6.73 0.28 8.63
CA TYR A 126 -5.47 0.98 8.31
C TYR A 126 -4.32 0.17 8.93
N PRO A 127 -3.84 -0.87 8.23
CA PRO A 127 -2.78 -1.72 8.80
C PRO A 127 -1.62 -0.90 9.35
N GLY A 128 -1.15 -1.31 10.51
CA GLY A 128 -0.11 -0.55 11.20
C GLY A 128 -0.66 0.50 12.13
N ASN A 129 -1.60 1.30 11.64
CA ASN A 129 -2.24 2.32 12.48
C ASN A 129 -3.49 1.79 13.15
N ASN A 130 -4.16 0.84 12.48
CA ASN A 130 -5.42 0.32 12.97
C ASN A 130 -5.32 -0.31 14.35
N ASP A 131 -4.19 -0.95 14.62
CA ASP A 131 -3.97 -1.56 15.91
C ASP A 131 -4.03 -0.52 17.02
N LEU A 132 -3.41 0.63 16.77
CA LEU A 132 -3.43 1.73 17.74
C LEU A 132 -4.82 2.35 17.83
N GLU A 133 -5.47 2.48 16.68
CA GLU A 133 -6.82 3.02 16.64
C GLU A 133 -7.79 2.15 17.41
N CYS A 134 -7.67 0.84 17.24
CA CYS A 134 -8.50 -0.10 17.97
C CYS A 134 -8.35 0.06 19.48
N LEU A 135 -7.12 0.17 19.92
CA LEU A 135 -6.85 0.32 21.35
C LEU A 135 -7.44 1.61 21.88
N LYS A 136 -7.35 2.67 21.09
CA LYS A 136 -7.90 3.96 21.50
C LYS A 136 -9.43 3.94 21.44
N GLY A 137 -9.96 3.31 20.42
CA GLY A 137 -11.40 3.25 20.23
C GLY A 137 -12.11 2.51 21.33
N GLU A 138 -11.45 1.55 21.94
CA GLU A 138 -11.99 0.77 23.02
C GLU A 138 -11.87 1.47 24.35
N GLN A 139 -11.34 2.66 24.34
CA GLN A 139 -11.14 3.46 25.55
C GLN A 139 -11.90 4.77 25.42
N PRO A 140 -13.17 4.71 25.27
CA PRO A 140 -13.97 5.92 25.17
C PRO A 140 -13.95 6.72 26.44
#